data_61798f0a81b172b9c0d2e85537d5a229
#
_entry.id   61798f0a81b172b9c0d2e85537d5a229
#
_cell.length_a   1.000
_cell.length_b   1.000
_cell.length_c   1.000
_cell.angle_alpha   90.00
_cell.angle_beta   90.00
_cell.angle_gamma   90.00
#
_symmetry.space_group_name_H-M   'P 1'
#
loop_
_entity.id
_entity.type
_entity.pdbx_description
1 polymer ?
#
loop_
_entity_poly.entity_id
_entity_poly.type
_entity_poly.pdbx_seq_one_letter_code
_entity_poly.pdbx_strand_id
1 'polypeptide(L)'
;MIMAARYKVIKYTRKSKSGIFEYDMVLDLTRFGPQLSRAQYELDSMIMTDMVPYMPMQTGQFINLTRAMSASYAGTGKVVAAAPPFGRFLYEGKTMVDEKTGSPWARKGARKVLVSQYSGETNAKPNLTYTRGQSHWFEVAKKKHANEWIAKVKKTGGGG
;
A
#
# COMPACT_ATOMS: atom_id res chain seq x y z
N MET A 1 5.40 19.12 -5.41
CA MET A 1 4.26 19.62 -6.20
C MET A 1 3.00 19.47 -5.35
N ILE A 2 2.52 20.56 -4.76
CA ILE A 2 1.34 20.57 -3.90
C ILE A 2 0.13 20.44 -4.82
N MET A 3 -0.57 19.32 -4.77
CA MET A 3 -1.87 19.20 -5.44
C MET A 3 -2.84 20.16 -4.77
N ALA A 4 -3.18 21.25 -5.45
CA ALA A 4 -4.27 22.12 -5.03
C ALA A 4 -5.56 21.29 -5.04
N ALA A 5 -6.16 21.14 -3.87
CA ALA A 5 -7.46 20.49 -3.75
C ALA A 5 -8.47 21.28 -4.60
N ARG A 6 -9.05 20.63 -5.60
CA ARG A 6 -10.09 21.23 -6.43
C ARG A 6 -11.39 21.22 -5.62
N TYR A 7 -11.87 22.41 -5.32
CA TYR A 7 -13.16 22.61 -4.62
C TYR A 7 -14.31 22.43 -5.61
N LYS A 8 -15.34 21.70 -5.18
CA LYS A 8 -16.59 21.61 -5.91
C LYS A 8 -17.54 22.70 -5.37
N VAL A 9 -17.78 23.74 -6.14
CA VAL A 9 -18.83 24.71 -5.86
C VAL A 9 -20.18 24.05 -6.16
N ILE A 10 -21.01 23.88 -5.14
CA ILE A 10 -22.36 23.37 -5.32
C ILE A 10 -23.27 24.59 -5.37
N LYS A 11 -23.83 24.90 -6.56
CA LYS A 11 -24.83 25.94 -6.72
C LYS A 11 -26.21 25.37 -6.46
N TYR A 12 -26.93 25.94 -5.52
CA TYR A 12 -28.34 25.64 -5.27
C TYR A 12 -29.21 26.81 -5.77
N THR A 13 -30.08 26.55 -6.73
CA THR A 13 -31.07 27.52 -7.19
C THR A 13 -32.41 27.13 -6.59
N ARG A 14 -32.99 27.99 -5.75
CA ARG A 14 -34.35 27.84 -5.22
C ARG A 14 -35.26 28.86 -5.87
N LYS A 15 -36.29 28.39 -6.57
CA LYS A 15 -37.38 29.27 -7.08
C LYS A 15 -38.35 29.50 -5.95
N SER A 16 -38.65 30.80 -5.65
CA SER A 16 -39.71 31.21 -4.76
C SER A 16 -40.87 31.79 -5.55
N LYS A 17 -42.04 31.96 -4.93
CA LYS A 17 -43.22 32.59 -5.55
C LYS A 17 -42.99 34.06 -5.93
N SER A 18 -41.95 34.71 -5.41
CA SER A 18 -41.62 36.13 -5.61
C SER A 18 -40.32 36.36 -6.41
N GLY A 19 -39.65 35.33 -6.90
CA GLY A 19 -38.42 35.50 -7.66
C GLY A 19 -37.45 34.30 -7.55
N ILE A 20 -36.32 34.44 -8.23
CA ILE A 20 -35.21 33.45 -8.20
C ILE A 20 -34.21 33.95 -7.16
N PHE A 21 -33.96 33.12 -6.13
CA PHE A 21 -32.86 33.35 -5.19
C PHE A 21 -31.71 32.45 -5.57
N GLU A 22 -30.56 33.01 -5.94
CA GLU A 22 -29.32 32.30 -6.11
C GLU A 22 -28.53 32.38 -4.79
N TYR A 23 -28.20 31.23 -4.22
CA TYR A 23 -27.27 31.15 -3.11
C TYR A 23 -26.00 30.53 -3.63
N ASP A 24 -24.92 31.29 -3.64
CA ASP A 24 -23.57 30.72 -3.83
C ASP A 24 -23.05 30.25 -2.46
N MET A 25 -23.10 28.95 -2.23
CA MET A 25 -22.45 28.38 -1.06
C MET A 25 -21.03 28.02 -1.46
N VAL A 26 -20.08 28.83 -1.06
CA VAL A 26 -18.64 28.53 -1.18
C VAL A 26 -18.24 27.75 0.07
N LEU A 27 -18.03 26.43 -0.06
CA LEU A 27 -17.39 25.64 0.97
C LEU A 27 -15.87 25.88 0.89
N ASP A 28 -15.36 26.72 1.78
CA ASP A 28 -13.93 26.88 1.94
C ASP A 28 -13.37 25.72 2.80
N LEU A 29 -12.85 24.69 2.11
CA LEU A 29 -12.21 23.55 2.72
C LEU A 29 -10.70 23.74 2.87
N THR A 30 -10.17 24.95 2.64
CA THR A 30 -8.71 25.21 2.67
C THR A 30 -8.07 24.83 3.99
N ARG A 31 -8.76 25.06 5.11
CA ARG A 31 -8.24 24.68 6.43
C ARG A 31 -8.21 23.17 6.68
N PHE A 32 -9.01 22.37 5.95
CA PHE A 32 -9.03 20.90 6.08
C PHE A 32 -7.98 20.22 5.21
N GLY A 33 -7.48 20.87 4.17
CA GLY A 33 -6.45 20.33 3.29
C GLY A 33 -5.19 19.86 4.05
N PRO A 34 -4.58 20.68 4.89
CA PRO A 34 -3.41 20.28 5.70
C PRO A 34 -3.71 19.15 6.67
N GLN A 35 -4.91 19.13 7.28
CA GLN A 35 -5.30 18.06 8.20
C GLN A 35 -5.48 16.71 7.47
N LEU A 36 -6.12 16.73 6.31
CA LEU A 36 -6.28 15.53 5.49
C LEU A 36 -4.94 15.01 4.95
N SER A 37 -4.05 15.91 4.52
CA SER A 37 -2.71 15.53 4.08
C SER A 37 -1.90 14.91 5.22
N ARG A 38 -2.01 15.46 6.44
CA ARG A 38 -1.37 14.90 7.63
C ARG A 38 -1.96 13.54 7.99
N ALA A 39 -3.29 13.40 7.94
CA ALA A 39 -3.97 12.13 8.21
C ALA A 39 -3.54 11.04 7.23
N GLN A 40 -3.39 11.39 5.94
CA GLN A 40 -2.90 10.46 4.91
C GLN A 40 -1.46 10.04 5.18
N TYR A 41 -0.58 10.99 5.50
CA TYR A 41 0.82 10.70 5.84
C TYR A 41 0.94 9.76 7.05
N GLU A 42 0.16 10.03 8.10
CA GLU A 42 0.11 9.18 9.30
C GLU A 42 -0.40 7.77 8.96
N LEU A 43 -1.45 7.68 8.13
CA LEU A 43 -2.01 6.40 7.69
C LEU A 43 -0.97 5.56 6.93
N ASP A 44 -0.32 6.14 5.92
CA ASP A 44 0.67 5.44 5.11
C ASP A 44 1.82 4.92 5.98
N SER A 45 2.26 5.72 6.95
CA SER A 45 3.32 5.36 7.90
C SER A 45 2.90 4.25 8.86
N MET A 46 1.66 4.30 9.38
CA MET A 46 1.11 3.25 10.24
C MET A 46 1.00 1.92 9.51
N ILE A 47 0.43 1.92 8.32
CA ILE A 47 0.30 0.71 7.50
C ILE A 47 1.67 0.05 7.31
N MET A 48 2.68 0.83 6.95
CA MET A 48 4.04 0.30 6.77
C MET A 48 4.60 -0.30 8.07
N THR A 49 4.43 0.41 9.18
CA THR A 49 4.92 -0.05 10.48
C THR A 49 4.25 -1.34 10.92
N ASP A 50 2.94 -1.42 10.77
CA ASP A 50 2.13 -2.55 11.22
C ASP A 50 2.29 -3.80 10.33
N MET A 51 2.76 -3.63 9.09
CA MET A 51 3.12 -4.76 8.21
C MET A 51 4.42 -5.44 8.62
N VAL A 52 5.39 -4.70 9.16
CA VAL A 52 6.75 -5.21 9.44
C VAL A 52 6.79 -6.50 10.27
N PRO A 53 6.00 -6.67 11.34
CA PRO A 53 5.99 -7.91 12.13
C PRO A 53 5.62 -9.16 11.35
N TYR A 54 4.87 -9.01 10.26
CA TYR A 54 4.37 -10.11 9.42
C TYR A 54 5.23 -10.34 8.16
N MET A 55 6.17 -9.43 7.88
CA MET A 55 7.07 -9.55 6.73
C MET A 55 8.14 -10.64 6.98
N PRO A 56 8.54 -11.37 5.93
CA PRO A 56 9.63 -12.33 6.05
C PRO A 56 10.95 -11.61 6.35
N MET A 57 11.67 -12.13 7.30
CA MET A 57 12.94 -11.57 7.75
C MET A 57 14.03 -12.62 7.77
N GLN A 58 15.07 -12.41 6.98
CA GLN A 58 16.31 -13.17 7.03
C GLN A 58 17.46 -12.26 7.52
N THR A 59 17.78 -11.21 6.76
CA THR A 59 18.81 -10.23 7.11
C THR A 59 18.24 -8.85 7.46
N GLY A 60 16.94 -8.65 7.26
CA GLY A 60 16.28 -7.36 7.41
C GLY A 60 16.42 -6.42 6.20
N GLN A 61 17.29 -6.70 5.25
CA GLN A 61 17.50 -5.84 4.06
C GLN A 61 16.23 -5.62 3.26
N PHE A 62 15.44 -6.68 3.04
CA PHE A 62 14.17 -6.59 2.33
C PHE A 62 13.19 -5.64 3.02
N ILE A 63 13.06 -5.75 4.35
CA ILE A 63 12.19 -4.88 5.14
C ILE A 63 12.67 -3.43 5.06
N ASN A 64 13.98 -3.19 5.22
CA ASN A 64 14.55 -1.84 5.16
C ASN A 64 14.36 -1.21 3.78
N LEU A 65 14.56 -1.95 2.70
CA LEU A 65 14.32 -1.47 1.34
C LEU A 65 12.85 -1.15 1.12
N THR A 66 11.96 -2.03 1.56
CA THR A 66 10.50 -1.81 1.45
C THR A 66 10.07 -0.57 2.23
N ARG A 67 10.57 -0.37 3.45
CA ARG A 67 10.31 0.83 4.26
C ARG A 67 10.82 2.10 3.59
N ALA A 68 12.04 2.09 3.06
CA ALA A 68 12.62 3.25 2.39
C ALA A 68 11.81 3.63 1.13
N MET A 69 11.42 2.65 0.33
CA MET A 69 10.57 2.88 -0.83
C MET A 69 9.17 3.38 -0.43
N SER A 70 8.57 2.80 0.61
CA SER A 70 7.26 3.24 1.09
C SER A 70 7.30 4.67 1.64
N ALA A 71 8.39 5.04 2.34
CA ALA A 71 8.58 6.39 2.86
C ALA A 71 8.60 7.46 1.75
N SER A 72 9.11 7.13 0.56
CA SER A 72 9.11 8.06 -0.58
C SER A 72 7.70 8.37 -1.12
N TYR A 73 6.72 7.54 -0.81
CA TYR A 73 5.31 7.72 -1.19
C TYR A 73 4.41 8.19 -0.03
N ALA A 74 4.96 8.36 1.17
CA ALA A 74 4.17 8.74 2.34
C ALA A 74 3.38 10.04 2.11
N GLY A 75 2.10 10.04 2.44
CA GLY A 75 1.18 11.13 2.19
C GLY A 75 0.50 11.12 0.82
N THR A 76 0.80 10.14 -0.04
CA THR A 76 0.17 10.00 -1.36
C THR A 76 -0.97 8.98 -1.39
N GLY A 77 -1.19 8.24 -0.31
CA GLY A 77 -2.11 7.11 -0.26
C GLY A 77 -1.55 5.83 -0.90
N LYS A 78 -0.25 5.78 -1.15
CA LYS A 78 0.45 4.60 -1.68
C LYS A 78 1.41 4.06 -0.65
N VAL A 79 1.32 2.78 -0.40
CA VAL A 79 2.25 2.05 0.48
C VAL A 79 2.88 0.92 -0.32
N VAL A 80 4.20 0.85 -0.30
CA VAL A 80 4.93 -0.26 -0.92
C VAL A 80 4.89 -1.44 0.04
N ALA A 81 4.15 -2.49 -0.31
CA ALA A 81 4.07 -3.69 0.52
C ALA A 81 5.26 -4.63 0.30
N ALA A 82 5.86 -4.59 -0.89
CA ALA A 82 6.94 -5.51 -1.27
C ALA A 82 7.88 -4.86 -2.27
N ALA A 83 9.12 -4.57 -1.85
CA ALA A 83 10.13 -3.95 -2.71
C ALA A 83 10.70 -4.94 -3.74
N PRO A 84 10.96 -4.48 -4.98
CA PRO A 84 11.64 -5.30 -5.98
C PRO A 84 13.11 -5.58 -5.56
N PRO A 85 13.78 -6.57 -6.18
CA PRO A 85 13.27 -7.45 -7.22
C PRO A 85 12.53 -8.67 -6.71
N PHE A 86 12.66 -9.03 -5.42
CA PHE A 86 12.15 -10.28 -4.86
C PHE A 86 10.80 -10.15 -4.17
N GLY A 87 10.39 -8.93 -3.84
CA GLY A 87 9.24 -8.66 -2.99
C GLY A 87 7.95 -9.33 -3.46
N ARG A 88 7.67 -9.29 -4.76
CA ARG A 88 6.47 -9.93 -5.33
C ARG A 88 6.39 -11.41 -5.00
N PHE A 89 7.50 -12.14 -5.14
CA PHE A 89 7.52 -13.59 -4.92
C PHE A 89 7.42 -13.92 -3.45
N LEU A 90 8.11 -13.14 -2.62
CA LEU A 90 7.98 -13.24 -1.17
C LEU A 90 6.53 -12.94 -0.74
N TYR A 91 5.90 -11.94 -1.34
CA TYR A 91 4.53 -11.58 -1.00
C TYR A 91 3.53 -12.68 -1.35
N GLU A 92 3.63 -13.22 -2.55
CA GLU A 92 2.77 -14.32 -3.03
C GLU A 92 3.11 -15.67 -2.40
N GLY A 93 4.26 -15.79 -1.77
CA GLY A 93 4.72 -17.06 -1.20
C GLY A 93 5.08 -18.11 -2.25
N LYS A 94 5.50 -17.70 -3.44
CA LYS A 94 5.76 -18.60 -4.57
C LYS A 94 7.25 -18.77 -4.82
N THR A 95 7.67 -20.00 -5.08
CA THR A 95 9.03 -20.31 -5.48
C THR A 95 9.21 -20.12 -6.98
N MET A 96 10.34 -19.55 -7.38
CA MET A 96 10.75 -19.41 -8.77
C MET A 96 12.02 -20.15 -9.05
N VAL A 97 12.09 -20.69 -10.26
CA VAL A 97 13.23 -21.44 -10.77
C VAL A 97 13.72 -20.88 -12.11
N ASP A 98 14.95 -21.15 -12.45
CA ASP A 98 15.51 -20.86 -13.78
C ASP A 98 14.71 -21.63 -14.83
N GLU A 99 14.24 -20.95 -15.87
CA GLU A 99 13.37 -21.53 -16.90
C GLU A 99 14.06 -22.65 -17.71
N LYS A 100 15.39 -22.74 -17.71
CA LYS A 100 16.14 -23.76 -18.44
C LYS A 100 16.61 -24.92 -17.57
N THR A 101 17.00 -24.62 -16.33
CA THR A 101 17.61 -25.63 -15.45
C THR A 101 16.71 -26.11 -14.33
N GLY A 102 15.57 -25.43 -14.08
CA GLY A 102 14.69 -25.74 -12.94
C GLY A 102 15.31 -25.47 -11.59
N SER A 103 16.50 -24.85 -11.54
CA SER A 103 17.20 -24.54 -10.29
C SER A 103 16.59 -23.29 -9.61
N PRO A 104 16.39 -23.30 -8.28
CA PRO A 104 16.06 -22.09 -7.52
C PRO A 104 17.16 -21.01 -7.63
N TRP A 105 18.41 -21.45 -7.87
CA TRP A 105 19.58 -20.61 -8.10
C TRP A 105 19.74 -20.32 -9.58
N ALA A 106 19.10 -19.24 -10.04
CA ALA A 106 19.16 -18.86 -11.45
C ALA A 106 20.56 -18.36 -11.84
N ARG A 107 20.99 -18.68 -13.05
CA ARG A 107 22.19 -18.11 -13.66
C ARG A 107 22.04 -16.60 -13.82
N LYS A 108 23.15 -15.87 -13.89
CA LYS A 108 23.16 -14.43 -14.13
C LYS A 108 22.41 -14.12 -15.44
N GLY A 109 21.43 -13.25 -15.38
CA GLY A 109 20.62 -12.84 -16.55
C GLY A 109 19.56 -13.87 -16.98
N ALA A 110 19.41 -15.01 -16.30
CA ALA A 110 18.39 -15.98 -16.62
C ALA A 110 16.98 -15.48 -16.20
N ARG A 111 16.00 -15.80 -17.02
CA ARG A 111 14.60 -15.60 -16.68
C ARG A 111 14.18 -16.63 -15.65
N LYS A 112 13.44 -16.18 -14.64
CA LYS A 112 12.81 -17.07 -13.66
C LYS A 112 11.33 -17.26 -13.97
N VAL A 113 10.86 -18.47 -13.78
CA VAL A 113 9.44 -18.87 -13.89
C VAL A 113 8.97 -19.49 -12.58
N LEU A 114 7.68 -19.46 -12.34
CA LEU A 114 7.12 -20.16 -11.18
C LEU A 114 7.34 -21.66 -11.32
N VAL A 115 7.59 -22.34 -10.20
CA VAL A 115 7.70 -23.81 -10.18
C VAL A 115 6.46 -24.47 -10.82
N SER A 116 5.28 -23.89 -10.58
CA SER A 116 4.03 -24.38 -11.17
C SER A 116 3.91 -24.21 -12.71
N GLN A 117 4.77 -23.38 -13.29
CA GLN A 117 4.82 -23.10 -14.74
C GLN A 117 6.03 -23.76 -15.41
N TYR A 118 6.90 -24.36 -14.63
CA TYR A 118 8.07 -25.06 -15.14
C TYR A 118 7.68 -26.46 -15.61
N SER A 119 7.98 -26.78 -16.86
CA SER A 119 7.62 -28.06 -17.49
C SER A 119 8.65 -29.18 -17.30
N GLY A 120 9.84 -28.86 -16.78
CA GLY A 120 10.91 -29.81 -16.52
C GLY A 120 10.88 -30.35 -15.08
N GLU A 121 11.85 -31.20 -14.78
CA GLU A 121 12.03 -31.72 -13.42
C GLU A 121 12.73 -30.70 -12.51
N THR A 122 12.18 -30.52 -11.32
CA THR A 122 12.77 -29.65 -10.30
C THR A 122 12.51 -30.20 -8.90
N ASN A 123 13.52 -30.10 -8.03
CA ASN A 123 13.40 -30.43 -6.61
C ASN A 123 12.86 -29.26 -5.76
N ALA A 124 12.60 -28.11 -6.39
CA ALA A 124 12.08 -26.93 -5.70
C ALA A 124 10.61 -27.11 -5.34
N LYS A 125 10.27 -26.84 -4.07
CA LYS A 125 8.87 -26.82 -3.63
C LYS A 125 8.14 -25.63 -4.26
N PRO A 126 6.86 -25.75 -4.68
CA PRO A 126 6.13 -24.68 -5.35
C PRO A 126 5.87 -23.45 -4.46
N ASN A 127 5.82 -23.64 -3.15
CA ASN A 127 5.58 -22.57 -2.18
C ASN A 127 6.82 -22.31 -1.32
N LEU A 128 7.03 -21.02 -0.99
CA LEU A 128 8.07 -20.61 -0.06
C LEU A 128 7.70 -20.99 1.38
N THR A 129 8.70 -21.36 2.16
CA THR A 129 8.59 -21.57 3.60
C THR A 129 9.27 -20.40 4.31
N TYR A 130 8.61 -19.80 5.28
CA TYR A 130 9.14 -18.68 6.04
C TYR A 130 9.53 -19.14 7.44
N THR A 131 10.76 -18.84 7.85
CA THR A 131 11.20 -19.03 9.24
C THR A 131 10.55 -17.96 10.13
N ARG A 132 10.39 -16.75 9.60
CA ARG A 132 9.72 -15.62 10.26
C ARG A 132 8.89 -14.84 9.23
N GLY A 133 7.69 -14.43 9.64
CA GLY A 133 6.75 -13.78 8.76
C GLY A 133 5.92 -14.76 7.95
N GLN A 134 5.20 -14.27 6.97
CA GLN A 134 4.31 -15.06 6.11
C GLN A 134 4.05 -14.35 4.79
N SER A 135 3.37 -15.01 3.85
CA SER A 135 2.86 -14.37 2.64
C SER A 135 1.68 -13.44 2.94
N HIS A 136 1.35 -12.53 2.03
CA HIS A 136 0.19 -11.64 2.12
C HIS A 136 0.13 -10.84 3.43
N TRP A 137 1.28 -10.37 3.89
CA TRP A 137 1.41 -9.68 5.20
C TRP A 137 0.61 -8.39 5.31
N PHE A 138 0.31 -7.71 4.20
CA PHE A 138 -0.56 -6.54 4.22
C PHE A 138 -1.99 -6.90 4.64
N GLU A 139 -2.56 -7.96 4.07
CA GLU A 139 -3.90 -8.45 4.41
C GLU A 139 -4.00 -8.86 5.87
N VAL A 140 -2.93 -9.46 6.39
CA VAL A 140 -2.85 -9.84 7.81
C VAL A 140 -2.81 -8.61 8.71
N ALA A 141 -1.96 -7.63 8.38
CA ALA A 141 -1.88 -6.36 9.10
C ALA A 141 -3.23 -5.63 9.04
N LYS A 142 -3.84 -5.53 7.84
CA LYS A 142 -5.14 -4.92 7.64
C LYS A 142 -6.23 -5.56 8.50
N LYS A 143 -6.29 -6.89 8.53
CA LYS A 143 -7.28 -7.62 9.35
C LYS A 143 -7.15 -7.30 10.84
N LYS A 144 -5.93 -7.08 11.32
CA LYS A 144 -5.67 -6.82 12.74
C LYS A 144 -5.79 -5.35 13.12
N HIS A 145 -5.35 -4.43 12.27
CA HIS A 145 -5.14 -3.02 12.59
C HIS A 145 -6.08 -2.04 11.87
N ALA A 146 -6.96 -2.50 10.96
CA ALA A 146 -7.83 -1.62 10.18
C ALA A 146 -8.66 -0.65 11.04
N ASN A 147 -9.20 -1.12 12.17
CA ASN A 147 -10.00 -0.28 13.06
C ASN A 147 -9.16 0.83 13.71
N GLU A 148 -7.92 0.53 14.10
CA GLU A 148 -6.97 1.50 14.65
C GLU A 148 -6.59 2.54 13.61
N TRP A 149 -6.34 2.12 12.36
CA TRP A 149 -6.05 3.01 11.24
C TRP A 149 -7.20 3.98 10.98
N ILE A 150 -8.44 3.46 10.93
CA ILE A 150 -9.64 4.27 10.72
C ILE A 150 -9.82 5.28 11.88
N ALA A 151 -9.69 4.84 13.12
CA ALA A 151 -9.81 5.69 14.30
C ALA A 151 -8.77 6.83 14.28
N LYS A 152 -7.53 6.51 13.95
CA LYS A 152 -6.44 7.50 13.86
C LYS A 152 -6.70 8.51 12.76
N VAL A 153 -7.08 8.06 11.57
CA VAL A 153 -7.42 8.95 10.45
C VAL A 153 -8.56 9.89 10.79
N LYS A 154 -9.62 9.37 11.41
CA LYS A 154 -10.76 10.22 11.87
C LYS A 154 -10.28 11.28 12.84
N LYS A 155 -9.49 10.90 13.84
CA LYS A 155 -8.96 11.82 14.86
C LYS A 155 -8.08 12.91 14.24
N THR A 156 -7.15 12.54 13.36
CA THR A 156 -6.23 13.50 12.72
C THR A 156 -6.93 14.33 11.65
N GLY A 157 -7.88 13.76 10.92
CA GLY A 157 -8.64 14.43 9.87
C GLY A 157 -9.76 15.36 10.36
N GLY A 158 -9.97 15.48 11.67
CA GLY A 158 -10.97 16.38 12.26
C GLY A 158 -12.36 15.77 12.39
N GLY A 159 -12.50 14.45 12.32
CA GLY A 159 -13.76 13.70 12.51
C GLY A 159 -13.86 13.09 13.92
N GLY A 160 -13.57 13.89 14.94
CA GLY A 160 -13.77 13.53 16.35
C GLY A 160 -15.08 14.04 16.88
#